data_177ef58731ad9a26cc526cd1437af895
#
_entry.id   177ef58731ad9a26cc526cd1437af895
#
_cell.length_a   1.000
_cell.length_b   1.000
_cell.length_c   1.000
_cell.angle_alpha   90.00
_cell.angle_beta   90.00
_cell.angle_gamma   90.00
#
_symmetry.space_group_name_H-M   'P 1'
#
loop_
_entity.id
_entity.type
_entity.pdbx_description
1 polymer ?
#
loop_
_entity_poly.entity_id
_entity_poly.type
_entity_poly.pdbx_seq_one_letter_code
_entity_poly.pdbx_strand_id
1 'polypeptide(L)'
;MAKNSKWQDEYWLLLLQLYLQKPVGIKPMYSRGMVNLSMELHLAPNMLFNRMCQIANLETPRIEHFWELYGNNPKKLKRAVNLLREMWGFNNALEFYDGVETIESFEKDFKPISDDCKLTPVMLTLILDQYFRLTPITMVAETPEVQDLAKMMKIKPEDVVEVLEVFQNCDPYLNRKDVMVGDLSLACQQVWRRFGNANPEELASYAEQLKEYFK
;
A
#
# COMPACT_ATOMS: atom_id res chain seq x y z
N MET A 1 9.02 5.96 -20.41
CA MET A 1 10.15 5.34 -19.68
C MET A 1 10.15 5.94 -18.30
N ALA A 2 9.70 5.20 -17.26
CA ALA A 2 9.74 5.67 -15.89
C ALA A 2 11.22 5.88 -15.50
N LYS A 3 11.59 7.10 -15.12
CA LYS A 3 12.87 7.35 -14.49
C LYS A 3 12.90 6.57 -13.19
N ASN A 4 13.67 5.48 -13.15
CA ASN A 4 13.99 4.78 -11.91
C ASN A 4 14.44 5.84 -10.90
N SER A 5 13.63 6.07 -9.88
CA SER A 5 14.03 6.82 -8.70
C SER A 5 15.25 6.09 -8.14
N LYS A 6 16.42 6.70 -8.28
CA LYS A 6 17.68 6.05 -7.91
C LYS A 6 17.73 5.97 -6.40
N TRP A 7 18.03 4.76 -5.89
CA TRP A 7 18.36 4.57 -4.49
C TRP A 7 19.50 5.52 -4.08
N GLN A 8 19.30 6.26 -3.01
CA GLN A 8 20.32 7.11 -2.39
C GLN A 8 20.85 6.44 -1.13
N ASP A 9 22.13 6.65 -0.86
CA ASP A 9 22.79 5.96 0.24
C ASP A 9 22.28 6.37 1.63
N GLU A 10 21.77 7.58 1.74
CA GLU A 10 21.15 8.10 2.95
C GLU A 10 19.89 7.34 3.35
N TYR A 11 19.20 6.73 2.38
CA TYR A 11 17.97 5.95 2.62
C TYR A 11 18.21 4.71 3.49
N TRP A 12 19.47 4.22 3.57
CA TRP A 12 19.83 3.16 4.49
C TRP A 12 19.55 3.50 5.96
N LEU A 13 19.70 4.77 6.36
CA LEU A 13 19.39 5.21 7.73
C LEU A 13 17.91 5.07 8.06
N LEU A 14 17.05 5.48 7.13
CA LEU A 14 15.60 5.41 7.29
C LEU A 14 15.13 3.95 7.33
N LEU A 15 15.68 3.13 6.42
CA LEU A 15 15.34 1.73 6.34
C LEU A 15 15.84 0.95 7.56
N LEU A 16 17.06 1.25 8.05
CA LEU A 16 17.59 0.68 9.29
C LEU A 16 16.75 1.08 10.50
N GLN A 17 16.30 2.34 10.58
CA GLN A 17 15.40 2.78 11.64
C GLN A 17 14.10 1.97 11.64
N LEU A 18 13.51 1.73 10.47
CA LEU A 18 12.30 0.91 10.33
C LEU A 18 12.56 -0.55 10.72
N TYR A 19 13.71 -1.12 10.30
CA TYR A 19 14.12 -2.49 10.64
C TYR A 19 14.23 -2.69 12.15
N LEU A 20 14.80 -1.72 12.88
CA LEU A 20 15.02 -1.77 14.33
C LEU A 20 13.76 -1.45 15.16
N GLN A 21 12.68 -0.96 14.56
CA GLN A 21 11.39 -0.83 15.26
C GLN A 21 10.87 -2.20 15.69
N LYS A 22 10.22 -2.23 16.86
CA LYS A 22 9.64 -3.48 17.39
C LYS A 22 8.40 -3.91 16.60
N PRO A 23 8.27 -5.19 16.27
CA PRO A 23 9.26 -6.26 16.41
C PRO A 23 10.46 -6.03 15.48
N VAL A 24 11.68 -6.20 15.99
CA VAL A 24 12.92 -6.00 15.22
C VAL A 24 13.02 -7.06 14.11
N GLY A 25 13.39 -6.64 12.91
CA GLY A 25 13.57 -7.54 11.77
C GLY A 25 12.88 -7.04 10.50
N ILE A 26 12.82 -7.93 9.51
CA ILE A 26 12.18 -7.66 8.23
C ILE A 26 10.70 -7.40 8.45
N LYS A 27 10.21 -6.28 7.91
CA LYS A 27 8.79 -5.93 7.95
C LYS A 27 8.05 -6.53 6.76
N PRO A 28 6.77 -6.90 6.90
CA PRO A 28 5.95 -7.24 5.75
C PRO A 28 5.96 -6.12 4.71
N MET A 29 5.99 -6.49 3.42
CA MET A 29 6.14 -5.55 2.30
C MET A 29 5.09 -4.42 2.33
N TYR A 30 3.85 -4.76 2.68
CA TYR A 30 2.75 -3.80 2.76
C TYR A 30 2.38 -3.40 4.20
N SER A 31 3.27 -3.63 5.19
CA SER A 31 3.06 -3.05 6.51
C SER A 31 2.99 -1.53 6.43
N ARG A 32 2.22 -0.92 7.33
CA ARG A 32 2.03 0.55 7.34
C ARG A 32 3.36 1.31 7.36
N GLY A 33 4.34 0.84 8.13
CA GLY A 33 5.68 1.45 8.18
C GLY A 33 6.41 1.40 6.84
N MET A 34 6.31 0.26 6.12
CA MET A 34 6.92 0.10 4.79
C MET A 34 6.24 0.98 3.75
N VAL A 35 4.90 1.01 3.74
CA VAL A 35 4.14 1.85 2.80
C VAL A 35 4.38 3.33 3.05
N ASN A 36 4.39 3.77 4.31
CA ASN A 36 4.67 5.17 4.64
C ASN A 36 6.08 5.58 4.19
N LEU A 37 7.09 4.73 4.43
CA LEU A 37 8.44 4.99 3.98
C LEU A 37 8.53 4.94 2.44
N SER A 38 7.79 4.06 1.78
CA SER A 38 7.70 4.00 0.32
C SER A 38 7.14 5.30 -0.27
N MET A 39 6.08 5.84 0.34
CA MET A 39 5.50 7.12 -0.08
C MET A 39 6.44 8.30 0.22
N GLU A 40 7.14 8.29 1.38
CA GLU A 40 8.12 9.30 1.75
C GLU A 40 9.28 9.37 0.76
N LEU A 41 9.74 8.22 0.26
CA LEU A 41 10.91 8.12 -0.62
C LEU A 41 10.55 8.04 -2.12
N HIS A 42 9.26 7.98 -2.45
CA HIS A 42 8.77 7.71 -3.82
C HIS A 42 9.37 6.44 -4.44
N LEU A 43 9.58 5.41 -3.59
CA LEU A 43 10.13 4.10 -3.95
C LEU A 43 9.09 3.00 -3.74
N ALA A 44 8.94 2.12 -4.71
CA ALA A 44 7.98 1.02 -4.60
C ALA A 44 8.26 0.11 -3.38
N PRO A 45 7.23 -0.39 -2.67
CA PRO A 45 7.39 -1.22 -1.46
C PRO A 45 8.26 -2.45 -1.67
N ASN A 46 8.21 -3.09 -2.84
CA ASN A 46 9.04 -4.24 -3.18
C ASN A 46 10.54 -3.88 -3.21
N MET A 47 10.90 -2.68 -3.66
CA MET A 47 12.29 -2.21 -3.65
C MET A 47 12.80 -2.06 -2.21
N LEU A 48 12.02 -1.41 -1.34
CA LEU A 48 12.37 -1.26 0.07
C LEU A 48 12.45 -2.61 0.78
N PHE A 49 11.54 -3.53 0.48
CA PHE A 49 11.55 -4.87 1.03
C PHE A 49 12.84 -5.62 0.67
N ASN A 50 13.25 -5.60 -0.60
CA ASN A 50 14.49 -6.21 -1.05
C ASN A 50 15.71 -5.58 -0.36
N ARG A 51 15.74 -4.25 -0.20
CA ARG A 51 16.80 -3.56 0.54
C ARG A 51 16.80 -3.90 2.03
N MET A 52 15.63 -4.10 2.64
CA MET A 52 15.53 -4.54 4.03
C MET A 52 16.07 -5.98 4.22
N CYS A 53 15.86 -6.86 3.26
CA CYS A 53 16.49 -8.19 3.25
C CYS A 53 18.03 -8.09 3.19
N GLN A 54 18.58 -7.13 2.43
CA GLN A 54 20.02 -6.89 2.39
C GLN A 54 20.56 -6.44 3.74
N ILE A 55 19.82 -5.60 4.50
CA ILE A 55 20.19 -5.23 5.88
C ILE A 55 20.20 -6.47 6.78
N ALA A 56 19.17 -7.33 6.69
CA ALA A 56 19.07 -8.53 7.50
C ALA A 56 20.25 -9.50 7.30
N ASN A 57 20.77 -9.56 6.09
CA ASN A 57 21.87 -10.45 5.70
C ASN A 57 23.26 -9.77 5.77
N LEU A 58 23.33 -8.47 6.08
CA LEU A 58 24.56 -7.67 6.05
C LEU A 58 25.33 -7.84 4.71
N GLU A 59 24.62 -7.81 3.59
CA GLU A 59 25.13 -8.26 2.28
C GLU A 59 26.32 -7.45 1.73
N THR A 60 26.57 -6.25 2.24
CA THR A 60 27.63 -5.40 1.72
C THR A 60 28.44 -4.77 2.86
N PRO A 61 29.77 -4.52 2.68
CA PRO A 61 30.59 -3.83 3.68
C PRO A 61 30.03 -2.48 4.12
N ARG A 62 29.28 -1.82 3.22
CA ARG A 62 28.61 -0.56 3.51
C ARG A 62 27.48 -0.73 4.51
N ILE A 63 26.63 -1.76 4.34
CA ILE A 63 25.55 -2.09 5.26
C ILE A 63 26.13 -2.53 6.61
N GLU A 64 27.20 -3.32 6.62
CA GLU A 64 27.92 -3.70 7.83
C GLU A 64 28.40 -2.47 8.60
N HIS A 65 29.02 -1.52 7.90
CA HIS A 65 29.46 -0.26 8.49
C HIS A 65 28.31 0.58 9.07
N PHE A 66 27.18 0.68 8.37
CA PHE A 66 25.98 1.34 8.92
C PHE A 66 25.45 0.61 10.15
N TRP A 67 25.47 -0.71 10.14
CA TRP A 67 25.06 -1.51 11.28
C TRP A 67 25.96 -1.29 12.50
N GLU A 68 27.27 -1.28 12.33
CA GLU A 68 28.25 -0.98 13.40
C GLU A 68 28.04 0.40 13.99
N LEU A 69 27.79 1.40 13.15
CA LEU A 69 27.65 2.80 13.60
C LEU A 69 26.31 3.06 14.31
N TYR A 70 25.23 2.42 13.92
CA TYR A 70 23.88 2.79 14.30
C TYR A 70 23.06 1.63 14.89
N GLY A 71 23.36 0.37 14.57
CA GLY A 71 22.54 -0.78 14.94
C GLY A 71 22.36 -0.94 16.46
N ASN A 72 23.40 -0.67 17.22
CA ASN A 72 23.39 -0.72 18.69
C ASN A 72 23.17 0.66 19.37
N ASN A 73 22.93 1.72 18.60
CA ASN A 73 22.76 3.06 19.14
C ASN A 73 21.50 3.75 18.58
N PRO A 74 20.31 3.41 19.10
CA PRO A 74 19.04 3.94 18.58
C PRO A 74 18.91 5.46 18.75
N LYS A 75 19.57 6.06 19.75
CA LYS A 75 19.58 7.52 19.92
C LYS A 75 20.38 8.22 18.84
N LYS A 76 21.55 7.67 18.49
CA LYS A 76 22.40 8.17 17.40
C LYS A 76 21.67 8.03 16.05
N LEU A 77 21.05 6.88 15.80
CA LEU A 77 20.27 6.62 14.60
C LEU A 77 19.11 7.62 14.46
N LYS A 78 18.30 7.78 15.52
CA LYS A 78 17.19 8.74 15.52
C LYS A 78 17.65 10.17 15.21
N ARG A 79 18.77 10.60 15.79
CA ARG A 79 19.34 11.92 15.53
C ARG A 79 19.79 12.06 14.07
N ALA A 80 20.46 11.05 13.51
CA ALA A 80 20.90 11.04 12.11
C ALA A 80 19.72 11.08 11.13
N VAL A 81 18.66 10.32 11.40
CA VAL A 81 17.43 10.33 10.60
C VAL A 81 16.71 11.68 10.66
N ASN A 82 16.62 12.30 11.85
CA ASN A 82 16.01 13.63 11.97
C ASN A 82 16.80 14.67 11.17
N LEU A 83 18.12 14.68 11.29
CA LEU A 83 18.99 15.58 10.52
C LEU A 83 18.83 15.36 9.01
N LEU A 84 18.72 14.10 8.57
CA LEU A 84 18.49 13.79 7.17
C LEU A 84 17.16 14.38 6.67
N ARG A 85 16.07 14.23 7.44
CA ARG A 85 14.76 14.79 7.09
C ARG A 85 14.70 16.31 7.11
N GLU A 86 15.56 16.97 7.91
CA GLU A 86 15.69 18.42 7.99
C GLU A 86 16.62 19.00 6.90
N MET A 87 17.35 18.14 6.18
CA MET A 87 18.23 18.60 5.10
C MET A 87 17.44 19.20 3.95
N TRP A 88 17.86 20.37 3.51
CA TRP A 88 17.32 21.02 2.31
C TRP A 88 17.47 20.08 1.10
N GLY A 89 16.37 19.81 0.40
CA GLY A 89 16.35 18.90 -0.74
C GLY A 89 15.99 17.45 -0.39
N PHE A 90 15.93 17.06 0.87
CA PHE A 90 15.32 15.80 1.25
C PHE A 90 13.81 15.93 1.07
N ASN A 91 13.22 15.12 0.23
CA ASN A 91 11.78 15.14 -0.10
C ASN A 91 11.28 16.33 -0.96
N ASN A 92 12.12 17.23 -1.44
CA ASN A 92 11.74 18.31 -2.34
C ASN A 92 11.44 17.84 -3.78
N ALA A 93 11.41 16.54 -4.02
CA ALA A 93 10.92 15.98 -5.27
C ALA A 93 9.48 16.45 -5.58
N LEU A 94 8.66 16.72 -4.56
CA LEU A 94 7.31 17.26 -4.71
C LEU A 94 7.31 18.66 -5.34
N GLU A 95 8.20 19.56 -4.94
CA GLU A 95 8.30 20.91 -5.51
C GLU A 95 8.90 20.91 -6.94
N PHE A 96 9.76 19.93 -7.24
CA PHE A 96 10.37 19.79 -8.57
C PHE A 96 9.42 19.16 -9.59
N TYR A 97 8.41 18.44 -9.13
CA TYR A 97 7.41 17.74 -9.96
C TYR A 97 6.02 18.39 -9.90
N ASP A 98 5.93 19.60 -9.35
CA ASP A 98 4.70 20.38 -9.36
C ASP A 98 4.27 20.63 -10.82
N GLY A 99 3.20 19.94 -11.25
CA GLY A 99 2.70 19.94 -12.63
C GLY A 99 3.09 18.74 -13.50
N VAL A 100 3.90 17.80 -13.01
CA VAL A 100 4.15 16.52 -13.68
C VAL A 100 3.41 15.43 -12.92
N GLU A 101 2.43 14.79 -13.56
CA GLU A 101 1.73 13.61 -13.01
C GLU A 101 2.69 12.40 -12.89
N THR A 102 3.66 12.47 -11.99
CA THR A 102 4.52 11.34 -11.60
C THR A 102 3.90 10.57 -10.44
N ILE A 103 2.59 10.33 -10.51
CA ILE A 103 1.97 9.43 -9.54
C ILE A 103 2.33 8.01 -9.97
N GLU A 104 3.32 7.42 -9.34
CA GLU A 104 3.58 6.00 -9.50
C GLU A 104 2.32 5.21 -9.10
N SER A 105 2.04 4.11 -9.82
CA SER A 105 0.79 3.36 -9.67
C SER A 105 0.52 2.91 -8.23
N PHE A 106 1.58 2.60 -7.46
CA PHE A 106 1.44 2.14 -6.08
C PHE A 106 0.97 3.25 -5.11
N GLU A 107 1.39 4.50 -5.32
CA GLU A 107 0.99 5.61 -4.45
C GLU A 107 -0.50 5.91 -4.57
N LYS A 108 -1.02 5.84 -5.80
CA LYS A 108 -2.46 5.98 -6.07
C LYS A 108 -3.28 4.94 -5.31
N ASP A 109 -2.77 3.72 -5.20
CA ASP A 109 -3.48 2.62 -4.55
C ASP A 109 -3.71 2.87 -3.05
N PHE A 110 -2.88 3.69 -2.40
CA PHE A 110 -2.97 4.02 -0.97
C PHE A 110 -3.59 5.40 -0.67
N LYS A 111 -3.96 6.17 -1.69
CA LYS A 111 -4.63 7.46 -1.54
C LYS A 111 -6.14 7.31 -1.68
N PRO A 112 -6.95 8.16 -1.01
CA PRO A 112 -8.39 8.18 -1.21
C PRO A 112 -8.75 8.40 -2.69
N ILE A 113 -9.86 7.81 -3.11
CA ILE A 113 -10.37 7.89 -4.49
C ILE A 113 -10.76 9.34 -4.82
N SER A 114 -11.36 10.04 -3.86
CA SER A 114 -11.71 11.45 -3.95
C SER A 114 -11.65 12.11 -2.56
N ASP A 115 -11.66 13.42 -2.49
CA ASP A 115 -11.55 14.17 -1.23
C ASP A 115 -12.69 13.84 -0.25
N ASP A 116 -13.87 13.51 -0.75
CA ASP A 116 -15.06 13.17 0.05
C ASP A 116 -15.15 11.66 0.37
N CYS A 117 -14.30 10.84 -0.18
CA CYS A 117 -14.36 9.38 -0.07
C CYS A 117 -13.17 8.83 0.73
N LYS A 118 -13.44 8.07 1.79
CA LYS A 118 -12.39 7.41 2.58
C LYS A 118 -11.83 6.14 1.94
N LEU A 119 -12.50 5.63 0.90
CA LEU A 119 -12.10 4.42 0.22
C LEU A 119 -10.84 4.65 -0.61
N THR A 120 -9.94 3.67 -0.58
CA THR A 120 -8.72 3.65 -1.39
C THR A 120 -8.76 2.46 -2.35
N PRO A 121 -8.03 2.49 -3.48
CA PRO A 121 -7.94 1.35 -4.39
C PRO A 121 -7.48 0.05 -3.71
N VAL A 122 -6.63 0.14 -2.67
CA VAL A 122 -6.27 -1.02 -1.84
C VAL A 122 -7.49 -1.61 -1.13
N MET A 123 -8.36 -0.79 -0.54
CA MET A 123 -9.60 -1.27 0.08
C MET A 123 -10.52 -1.92 -0.96
N LEU A 124 -10.65 -1.31 -2.14
CA LEU A 124 -11.44 -1.91 -3.24
C LEU A 124 -10.87 -3.26 -3.67
N THR A 125 -9.55 -3.42 -3.70
CA THR A 125 -8.90 -4.70 -4.03
C THR A 125 -9.23 -5.78 -3.00
N LEU A 126 -9.26 -5.44 -1.70
CA LEU A 126 -9.67 -6.35 -0.63
C LEU A 126 -11.16 -6.72 -0.73
N ILE A 127 -12.01 -5.76 -1.07
CA ILE A 127 -13.44 -6.01 -1.27
C ILE A 127 -13.68 -6.85 -2.53
N LEU A 128 -12.87 -6.69 -3.58
CA LEU A 128 -12.94 -7.53 -4.78
C LEU A 128 -12.56 -8.99 -4.48
N ASP A 129 -11.52 -9.24 -3.67
CA ASP A 129 -11.20 -10.59 -3.19
C ASP A 129 -12.39 -11.20 -2.43
N GLN A 130 -13.05 -10.40 -1.59
CA GLN A 130 -14.24 -10.83 -0.86
C GLN A 130 -15.43 -11.08 -1.80
N TYR A 131 -15.60 -10.27 -2.85
CA TYR A 131 -16.63 -10.44 -3.87
C TYR A 131 -16.58 -11.83 -4.51
N PHE A 132 -15.39 -12.33 -4.84
CA PHE A 132 -15.24 -13.67 -5.44
C PHE A 132 -15.46 -14.83 -4.45
N ARG A 133 -15.48 -14.55 -3.16
CA ARG A 133 -15.72 -15.56 -2.11
C ARG A 133 -17.18 -15.61 -1.67
N LEU A 134 -17.92 -14.53 -1.82
CA LEU A 134 -19.32 -14.41 -1.41
C LEU A 134 -20.28 -14.77 -2.54
N THR A 135 -21.45 -15.23 -2.16
CA THR A 135 -22.60 -15.32 -3.08
C THR A 135 -23.41 -14.03 -3.01
N PRO A 136 -24.17 -13.66 -4.07
CA PRO A 136 -24.96 -12.41 -4.06
C PRO A 136 -25.90 -12.25 -2.84
N ILE A 137 -26.44 -13.38 -2.31
CA ILE A 137 -27.33 -13.37 -1.14
C ILE A 137 -26.57 -13.00 0.16
N THR A 138 -25.29 -13.30 0.23
CA THR A 138 -24.44 -13.03 1.39
C THR A 138 -23.69 -11.70 1.31
N MET A 139 -23.91 -10.91 0.27
CA MET A 139 -23.31 -9.56 0.10
C MET A 139 -24.14 -8.51 0.83
N VAL A 140 -24.32 -8.67 2.16
CA VAL A 140 -25.11 -7.80 3.03
C VAL A 140 -24.31 -7.41 4.25
N ALA A 141 -24.70 -6.30 4.89
CA ALA A 141 -23.95 -5.71 6.01
C ALA A 141 -23.89 -6.62 7.26
N GLU A 142 -24.84 -7.54 7.41
CA GLU A 142 -24.93 -8.48 8.53
C GLU A 142 -23.99 -9.69 8.36
N THR A 143 -23.42 -9.88 7.17
CA THR A 143 -22.51 -11.00 6.91
C THR A 143 -21.21 -10.83 7.70
N PRO A 144 -20.80 -11.84 8.51
CA PRO A 144 -19.63 -11.73 9.36
C PRO A 144 -18.35 -11.32 8.61
N GLU A 145 -18.13 -11.87 7.42
CA GLU A 145 -16.96 -11.58 6.59
C GLU A 145 -16.94 -10.10 6.11
N VAL A 146 -18.12 -9.53 5.86
CA VAL A 146 -18.29 -8.11 5.50
C VAL A 146 -17.99 -7.23 6.71
N GLN A 147 -18.49 -7.61 7.87
CA GLN A 147 -18.24 -6.89 9.13
C GLN A 147 -16.76 -6.93 9.53
N ASP A 148 -16.12 -8.08 9.44
CA ASP A 148 -14.71 -8.24 9.77
C ASP A 148 -13.81 -7.41 8.82
N LEU A 149 -14.12 -7.43 7.54
CA LEU A 149 -13.41 -6.63 6.54
C LEU A 149 -13.60 -5.12 6.80
N ALA A 150 -14.83 -4.68 7.03
CA ALA A 150 -15.14 -3.30 7.36
C ALA A 150 -14.42 -2.83 8.63
N LYS A 151 -14.44 -3.64 9.69
CA LYS A 151 -13.73 -3.36 10.95
C LYS A 151 -12.22 -3.24 10.75
N MET A 152 -11.62 -4.15 9.98
CA MET A 152 -10.19 -4.10 9.67
C MET A 152 -9.82 -2.81 8.95
N MET A 153 -10.61 -2.39 7.95
CA MET A 153 -10.39 -1.18 7.15
C MET A 153 -10.85 0.10 7.86
N LYS A 154 -11.55 -0.01 9.00
CA LYS A 154 -12.13 1.12 9.78
C LYS A 154 -13.15 1.94 8.98
N ILE A 155 -13.96 1.26 8.21
CA ILE A 155 -15.12 1.80 7.46
C ILE A 155 -16.41 1.12 7.96
N LYS A 156 -17.56 1.55 7.46
CA LYS A 156 -18.84 0.93 7.79
C LYS A 156 -19.09 -0.32 6.93
N PRO A 157 -19.81 -1.33 7.44
CA PRO A 157 -20.23 -2.48 6.62
C PRO A 157 -21.04 -2.07 5.38
N GLU A 158 -21.85 -1.01 5.49
CA GLU A 158 -22.65 -0.47 4.39
C GLU A 158 -21.76 0.04 3.25
N ASP A 159 -20.61 0.67 3.57
CA ASP A 159 -19.64 1.13 2.57
C ASP A 159 -19.05 -0.07 1.79
N VAL A 160 -18.84 -1.21 2.46
CA VAL A 160 -18.38 -2.45 1.80
C VAL A 160 -19.46 -3.00 0.88
N VAL A 161 -20.73 -3.01 1.34
CA VAL A 161 -21.88 -3.49 0.51
C VAL A 161 -22.04 -2.62 -0.72
N GLU A 162 -21.95 -1.30 -0.60
CA GLU A 162 -22.01 -0.37 -1.74
C GLU A 162 -20.95 -0.73 -2.79
N VAL A 163 -19.71 -0.99 -2.37
CA VAL A 163 -18.65 -1.39 -3.29
C VAL A 163 -18.93 -2.76 -3.93
N LEU A 164 -19.45 -3.73 -3.15
CA LEU A 164 -19.84 -5.05 -3.68
C LEU A 164 -20.93 -4.92 -4.75
N GLU A 165 -21.91 -4.02 -4.56
CA GLU A 165 -22.95 -3.73 -5.58
C GLU A 165 -22.33 -3.13 -6.85
N VAL A 166 -21.37 -2.22 -6.71
CA VAL A 166 -20.65 -1.66 -7.88
C VAL A 166 -19.89 -2.76 -8.62
N PHE A 167 -19.24 -3.69 -7.92
CA PHE A 167 -18.55 -4.82 -8.55
C PHE A 167 -19.53 -5.76 -9.27
N GLN A 168 -20.74 -5.97 -8.75
CA GLN A 168 -21.78 -6.73 -9.48
C GLN A 168 -22.14 -6.08 -10.82
N ASN A 169 -22.03 -4.75 -10.95
CA ASN A 169 -22.23 -4.06 -12.23
C ASN A 169 -20.99 -4.14 -13.14
N CYS A 170 -19.80 -4.34 -12.56
CA CYS A 170 -18.57 -4.57 -13.32
C CYS A 170 -18.48 -6.02 -13.87
N ASP A 171 -19.20 -6.97 -13.25
CA ASP A 171 -19.15 -8.38 -13.59
C ASP A 171 -19.95 -8.67 -14.90
N PRO A 172 -19.28 -9.06 -16.00
CA PRO A 172 -19.93 -9.30 -17.26
C PRO A 172 -20.90 -10.51 -17.22
N TYR A 173 -20.73 -11.43 -16.27
CA TYR A 173 -21.58 -12.62 -16.14
C TYR A 173 -22.95 -12.29 -15.54
N LEU A 174 -23.07 -11.22 -14.76
CA LEU A 174 -24.34 -10.81 -14.17
C LEU A 174 -25.23 -9.98 -15.10
N ASN A 175 -24.68 -9.48 -16.23
CA ASN A 175 -25.40 -8.69 -17.24
C ASN A 175 -26.21 -7.52 -16.64
N ARG A 176 -25.78 -6.94 -15.52
CA ARG A 176 -26.41 -5.75 -14.96
C ARG A 176 -26.07 -4.53 -15.83
N LYS A 177 -27.08 -3.73 -16.14
CA LYS A 177 -26.94 -2.54 -17.02
C LYS A 177 -27.18 -1.23 -16.26
N ASP A 178 -27.04 -1.24 -14.94
CA ASP A 178 -27.22 -0.03 -14.15
C ASP A 178 -26.09 0.93 -14.44
N VAL A 179 -26.42 2.12 -14.93
CA VAL A 179 -25.43 3.16 -15.21
C VAL A 179 -25.05 3.80 -13.89
N MET A 180 -24.01 3.28 -13.26
CA MET A 180 -23.41 3.94 -12.10
C MET A 180 -22.39 4.98 -12.57
N VAL A 181 -22.65 6.23 -12.27
CA VAL A 181 -21.77 7.37 -12.60
C VAL A 181 -21.18 7.88 -11.28
N GLY A 182 -19.87 8.04 -11.23
CA GLY A 182 -19.16 8.61 -10.08
C GLY A 182 -17.74 8.06 -9.91
N ASP A 183 -16.98 8.70 -9.04
CA ASP A 183 -15.57 8.35 -8.79
C ASP A 183 -15.41 6.93 -8.28
N LEU A 184 -16.33 6.47 -7.42
CA LEU A 184 -16.34 5.09 -6.92
C LEU A 184 -16.50 4.08 -8.06
N SER A 185 -17.44 4.32 -8.98
CA SER A 185 -17.66 3.43 -10.13
C SER A 185 -16.43 3.35 -11.03
N LEU A 186 -15.79 4.50 -11.30
CA LEU A 186 -14.56 4.56 -12.09
C LEU A 186 -13.41 3.81 -11.40
N ALA A 187 -13.24 4.00 -10.10
CA ALA A 187 -12.22 3.32 -9.34
C ALA A 187 -12.45 1.80 -9.28
N CYS A 188 -13.68 1.35 -9.06
CA CYS A 188 -14.03 -0.07 -9.09
C CYS A 188 -13.78 -0.69 -10.47
N GLN A 189 -14.12 0.01 -11.58
CA GLN A 189 -13.79 -0.44 -12.92
C GLN A 189 -12.29 -0.57 -13.17
N GLN A 190 -11.47 0.35 -12.63
CA GLN A 190 -10.01 0.27 -12.73
C GLN A 190 -9.46 -0.95 -11.98
N VAL A 191 -9.95 -1.20 -10.76
CA VAL A 191 -9.57 -2.38 -9.97
C VAL A 191 -10.04 -3.65 -10.67
N TRP A 192 -11.27 -3.69 -11.21
CA TRP A 192 -11.78 -4.82 -11.97
C TRP A 192 -10.94 -5.14 -13.21
N ARG A 193 -10.52 -4.11 -13.96
CA ARG A 193 -9.63 -4.29 -15.14
C ARG A 193 -8.28 -4.90 -14.76
N ARG A 194 -7.78 -4.61 -13.57
CA ARG A 194 -6.49 -5.13 -13.08
C ARG A 194 -6.61 -6.58 -12.60
N PHE A 195 -7.69 -6.92 -11.92
CA PHE A 195 -7.79 -8.14 -11.12
C PHE A 195 -9.04 -8.99 -11.41
N GLY A 196 -10.11 -8.43 -11.97
CA GLY A 196 -11.39 -9.13 -12.16
C GLY A 196 -11.33 -10.33 -13.11
N ASN A 197 -10.38 -10.33 -14.04
CA ASN A 197 -10.13 -11.43 -14.97
C ASN A 197 -8.80 -12.18 -14.66
N ALA A 198 -8.13 -11.84 -13.55
CA ALA A 198 -6.92 -12.50 -13.10
C ALA A 198 -7.24 -13.82 -12.40
N ASN A 199 -6.19 -14.63 -12.11
CA ASN A 199 -6.36 -15.83 -11.31
C ASN A 199 -6.83 -15.45 -9.89
N PRO A 200 -7.98 -15.98 -9.41
CA PRO A 200 -8.48 -15.69 -8.06
C PRO A 200 -7.48 -16.02 -6.94
N GLU A 201 -6.62 -17.03 -7.12
CA GLU A 201 -5.58 -17.38 -6.14
C GLU A 201 -4.50 -16.32 -6.03
N GLU A 202 -4.13 -15.70 -7.16
CA GLU A 202 -3.16 -14.59 -7.18
C GLU A 202 -3.74 -13.35 -6.51
N LEU A 203 -5.01 -13.04 -6.78
CA LEU A 203 -5.71 -11.95 -6.09
C LEU A 203 -5.79 -12.22 -4.59
N ALA A 204 -6.16 -13.43 -4.18
CA ALA A 204 -6.25 -13.82 -2.78
C ALA A 204 -4.88 -13.67 -2.06
N SER A 205 -3.80 -14.15 -2.69
CA SER A 205 -2.44 -14.01 -2.15
C SER A 205 -2.03 -12.54 -2.03
N TYR A 206 -2.37 -11.71 -3.01
CA TYR A 206 -2.09 -10.28 -2.99
C TYR A 206 -2.93 -9.57 -1.91
N ALA A 207 -4.21 -9.89 -1.80
CA ALA A 207 -5.09 -9.36 -0.77
C ALA A 207 -4.57 -9.67 0.65
N GLU A 208 -4.10 -10.90 0.92
CA GLU A 208 -3.50 -11.24 2.22
C GLU A 208 -2.27 -10.38 2.54
N GLN A 209 -1.44 -10.08 1.55
CA GLN A 209 -0.30 -9.18 1.76
C GLN A 209 -0.75 -7.75 2.05
N LEU A 210 -1.80 -7.26 1.37
CA LEU A 210 -2.34 -5.91 1.57
C LEU A 210 -3.01 -5.73 2.94
N LYS A 211 -3.57 -6.79 3.55
CA LYS A 211 -4.14 -6.75 4.90
C LYS A 211 -3.13 -6.32 5.96
N GLU A 212 -1.82 -6.51 5.72
CA GLU A 212 -0.76 -6.05 6.63
C GLU A 212 -0.73 -4.53 6.80
N TYR A 213 -1.25 -3.78 5.85
CA TYR A 213 -1.37 -2.32 5.93
C TYR A 213 -2.37 -1.87 7.02
N PHE A 214 -3.37 -2.67 7.30
CA PHE A 214 -4.45 -2.34 8.23
C PHE A 214 -4.20 -2.87 9.65
N LYS A 215 -3.22 -3.73 9.84
CA LYS A 215 -2.76 -4.20 11.16
C LYS A 215 -1.93 -3.10 11.83
#